data_149ced1b4bdeaf1b99402077e1c7a6f9
#
_entry.id   149ced1b4bdeaf1b99402077e1c7a6f9
#
_cell.length_a   1.000
_cell.length_b   1.000
_cell.length_c   1.000
_cell.angle_alpha   90.00
_cell.angle_beta   90.00
_cell.angle_gamma   90.00
#
_symmetry.space_group_name_H-M   'P 1'
#
loop_
_entity.id
_entity.type
_entity.pdbx_description
1 polymer ?
#
loop_
_entity_poly.entity_id
_entity_poly.type
_entity_poly.pdbx_seq_one_letter_code
_entity_poly.pdbx_strand_id
1 'polypeptide(L)'
;MSLSAHEGHARPTLHLAPPATARLQTTALGVGVIAVLGAAVLGFFGDGQFFQSYLMAFLFWLGLSLGALVLLFTQHLAGGPWGPMIARPLESAATLVPLMALLFVPVLIGARELYVWTDPAYVAGHPTVAAKSEYLNMTWFVIRAVVYFVVWTAAALVYRRTSLRQDEEQGKAAGTLAMRLRSVAGMWFVFY
;
A
#
# COMPACT_ATOMS: atom_id res chain seq x y z
N MET A 1 -55.86 2.63 12.49
CA MET A 1 -55.13 2.33 11.26
C MET A 1 -53.63 2.47 11.61
N SER A 2 -53.03 1.33 11.94
CA SER A 2 -51.70 1.21 12.54
C SER A 2 -50.65 1.31 11.45
N LEU A 3 -49.76 2.31 11.55
CA LEU A 3 -48.56 2.41 10.75
C LEU A 3 -47.49 1.49 11.35
N SER A 4 -47.30 0.38 10.70
CA SER A 4 -46.28 -0.62 11.01
C SER A 4 -44.88 -0.01 11.00
N ALA A 5 -44.19 -0.26 12.09
CA ALA A 5 -42.79 0.05 12.29
C ALA A 5 -41.93 -0.44 11.11
N HIS A 6 -41.14 0.46 10.57
CA HIS A 6 -39.99 0.10 9.74
C HIS A 6 -39.01 -0.67 10.63
N GLU A 7 -39.03 -1.98 10.56
CA GLU A 7 -37.97 -2.84 11.06
C GLU A 7 -36.67 -2.46 10.35
N GLY A 8 -35.80 -1.84 11.11
CA GLY A 8 -34.44 -1.55 10.65
C GLY A 8 -33.76 -2.88 10.29
N HIS A 9 -33.53 -3.07 9.02
CA HIS A 9 -32.72 -4.18 8.52
C HIS A 9 -31.32 -4.05 9.13
N ALA A 10 -31.10 -4.72 10.26
CA ALA A 10 -29.76 -4.93 10.79
C ALA A 10 -28.95 -5.63 9.69
N ARG A 11 -27.93 -4.95 9.17
CA ARG A 11 -27.00 -5.56 8.20
C ARG A 11 -26.41 -6.81 8.83
N PRO A 12 -26.45 -7.97 8.16
CA PRO A 12 -25.82 -9.16 8.70
C PRO A 12 -24.34 -8.86 8.89
N THR A 13 -23.90 -8.79 10.14
CA THR A 13 -22.49 -8.78 10.46
C THR A 13 -21.93 -10.15 10.09
N LEU A 14 -21.25 -10.22 8.96
CA LEU A 14 -20.49 -11.39 8.54
C LEU A 14 -19.32 -11.56 9.52
N HIS A 15 -19.62 -12.11 10.68
CA HIS A 15 -18.61 -12.64 11.59
C HIS A 15 -18.09 -13.94 10.97
N LEU A 16 -17.07 -13.83 10.11
CA LEU A 16 -16.26 -14.98 9.73
C LEU A 16 -15.75 -15.58 11.05
N ALA A 17 -16.02 -16.86 11.24
CA ALA A 17 -15.69 -17.55 12.49
C ALA A 17 -14.21 -17.33 12.88
N PRO A 18 -13.92 -16.73 14.03
CA PRO A 18 -12.57 -16.25 14.40
C PRO A 18 -11.45 -17.29 14.29
N PRO A 19 -11.67 -18.59 14.61
CA PRO A 19 -10.57 -19.56 14.60
C PRO A 19 -10.09 -19.98 13.19
N ALA A 20 -10.96 -19.96 12.18
CA ALA A 20 -10.57 -20.36 10.82
C ALA A 20 -9.75 -19.27 10.11
N THR A 21 -10.11 -18.01 10.30
CA THR A 21 -9.37 -16.87 9.71
C THR A 21 -8.02 -16.65 10.39
N ALA A 22 -7.93 -16.82 11.71
CA ALA A 22 -6.68 -16.71 12.44
C ALA A 22 -5.66 -17.79 12.01
N ARG A 23 -6.11 -19.03 11.84
CA ARG A 23 -5.25 -20.12 11.33
C ARG A 23 -4.78 -19.84 9.90
N LEU A 24 -5.65 -19.37 9.03
CA LEU A 24 -5.29 -19.02 7.67
C LEU A 24 -4.26 -17.88 7.63
N GLN A 25 -4.43 -16.86 8.45
CA GLN A 25 -3.49 -15.75 8.56
C GLN A 25 -2.11 -16.20 9.07
N THR A 26 -2.07 -17.02 10.13
CA THR A 26 -0.79 -17.52 10.66
C THR A 26 -0.07 -18.46 9.70
N THR A 27 -0.79 -19.32 9.00
CA THR A 27 -0.19 -20.20 7.99
C THR A 27 0.30 -19.40 6.78
N ALA A 28 -0.47 -18.43 6.29
CA ALA A 28 -0.06 -17.55 5.19
C ALA A 28 1.18 -16.72 5.55
N LEU A 29 1.24 -16.15 6.76
CA LEU A 29 2.42 -15.47 7.27
C LEU A 29 3.64 -16.39 7.37
N GLY A 30 3.47 -17.60 7.91
CA GLY A 30 4.55 -18.60 8.02
C GLY A 30 5.11 -18.98 6.66
N VAL A 31 4.23 -19.32 5.70
CA VAL A 31 4.63 -19.63 4.33
C VAL A 31 5.31 -18.42 3.66
N GLY A 32 4.79 -17.21 3.85
CA GLY A 32 5.39 -16.00 3.31
C GLY A 32 6.80 -15.73 3.85
N VAL A 33 7.00 -15.87 5.16
CA VAL A 33 8.32 -15.71 5.79
C VAL A 33 9.31 -16.78 5.27
N ILE A 34 8.90 -18.05 5.21
CA ILE A 34 9.74 -19.13 4.69
C ILE A 34 10.09 -18.88 3.23
N ALA A 35 9.13 -18.44 2.41
CA ALA A 35 9.37 -18.12 1.00
C ALA A 35 10.37 -16.96 0.82
N VAL A 36 10.25 -15.90 1.62
CA VAL A 36 11.18 -14.75 1.57
C VAL A 36 12.58 -15.17 2.04
N LEU A 37 12.69 -15.95 3.12
CA LEU A 37 13.98 -16.45 3.60
C LEU A 37 14.61 -17.42 2.60
N GLY A 38 13.83 -18.34 2.03
CA GLY A 38 14.30 -19.25 0.99
C GLY A 38 14.78 -18.52 -0.26
N ALA A 39 14.03 -17.52 -0.71
CA ALA A 39 14.42 -16.68 -1.83
C ALA A 39 15.70 -15.88 -1.52
N ALA A 40 15.87 -15.35 -0.30
CA ALA A 40 17.07 -14.65 0.11
C ALA A 40 18.31 -15.58 0.11
N VAL A 41 18.16 -16.81 0.64
CA VAL A 41 19.24 -17.81 0.64
C VAL A 41 19.62 -18.20 -0.79
N LEU A 42 18.64 -18.54 -1.63
CA LEU A 42 18.89 -18.90 -3.02
C LEU A 42 19.50 -17.74 -3.82
N GLY A 43 19.12 -16.51 -3.53
CA GLY A 43 19.66 -15.31 -4.16
C GLY A 43 21.10 -15.01 -3.77
N PHE A 44 21.49 -15.35 -2.53
CA PHE A 44 22.86 -15.17 -2.06
C PHE A 44 23.86 -16.16 -2.70
N PHE A 45 23.35 -17.34 -3.13
CA PHE A 45 24.14 -18.37 -3.78
C PHE A 45 23.95 -18.42 -5.31
N GLY A 46 23.11 -17.55 -5.88
CA GLY A 46 22.74 -17.54 -7.31
C GLY A 46 23.44 -16.45 -8.12
N ASP A 47 23.24 -16.51 -9.45
CA ASP A 47 23.94 -15.73 -10.47
C ASP A 47 23.54 -14.25 -10.60
N GLY A 48 23.30 -13.51 -9.50
CA GLY A 48 23.00 -12.07 -9.55
C GLY A 48 21.58 -11.69 -10.02
N GLN A 49 20.77 -12.61 -10.51
CA GLN A 49 19.40 -12.34 -10.98
C GLN A 49 18.37 -12.17 -9.82
N PHE A 50 18.78 -12.48 -8.59
CA PHE A 50 17.87 -12.41 -7.45
C PHE A 50 17.25 -11.03 -7.26
N PHE A 51 18.07 -9.98 -7.21
CA PHE A 51 17.58 -8.63 -6.96
C PHE A 51 16.66 -8.13 -8.08
N GLN A 52 16.90 -8.53 -9.32
CA GLN A 52 16.02 -8.18 -10.47
C GLN A 52 14.66 -8.88 -10.34
N SER A 53 14.65 -10.19 -10.04
CA SER A 53 13.43 -10.96 -9.83
C SER A 53 12.66 -10.47 -8.60
N TYR A 54 13.38 -10.15 -7.53
CA TYR A 54 12.79 -9.58 -6.32
C TYR A 54 12.15 -8.23 -6.60
N LEU A 55 12.83 -7.34 -7.32
CA LEU A 55 12.29 -6.03 -7.69
C LEU A 55 11.00 -6.14 -8.50
N MET A 56 10.95 -7.09 -9.47
CA MET A 56 9.73 -7.36 -10.25
C MET A 56 8.56 -7.75 -9.35
N ALA A 57 8.77 -8.73 -8.47
CA ALA A 57 7.75 -9.19 -7.54
C ALA A 57 7.34 -8.08 -6.57
N PHE A 58 8.30 -7.33 -6.04
CA PHE A 58 8.06 -6.19 -5.17
C PHE A 58 7.20 -5.11 -5.85
N LEU A 59 7.54 -4.71 -7.06
CA LEU A 59 6.79 -3.70 -7.83
C LEU A 59 5.37 -4.15 -8.14
N PHE A 60 5.16 -5.45 -8.41
CA PHE A 60 3.81 -6.00 -8.60
C PHE A 60 2.95 -5.81 -7.36
N TRP A 61 3.42 -6.21 -6.19
CA TRP A 61 2.66 -6.10 -4.95
C TRP A 61 2.51 -4.66 -4.46
N LEU A 62 3.55 -3.84 -4.64
CA LEU A 62 3.48 -2.39 -4.39
C LEU A 62 2.42 -1.74 -5.29
N GLY A 63 2.44 -2.05 -6.59
CA GLY A 63 1.46 -1.54 -7.56
C GLY A 63 0.03 -1.92 -7.20
N LEU A 64 -0.21 -3.14 -6.72
CA LEU A 64 -1.53 -3.57 -6.25
C LEU A 64 -1.98 -2.75 -5.03
N SER A 65 -1.10 -2.54 -4.05
CA SER A 65 -1.40 -1.78 -2.83
C SER A 65 -1.64 -0.29 -3.11
N LEU A 66 -0.82 0.31 -3.97
CA LEU A 66 -0.97 1.70 -4.39
C LEU A 66 -2.18 1.89 -5.30
N GLY A 67 -2.45 0.96 -6.21
CA GLY A 67 -3.65 0.96 -7.05
C GLY A 67 -4.93 0.93 -6.22
N ALA A 68 -4.96 0.12 -5.16
CA ALA A 68 -6.07 0.11 -4.20
C ALA A 68 -6.24 1.48 -3.52
N LEU A 69 -5.15 2.14 -3.14
CA LEU A 69 -5.18 3.49 -2.54
C LEU A 69 -5.72 4.54 -3.52
N VAL A 70 -5.31 4.51 -4.79
CA VAL A 70 -5.84 5.41 -5.83
C VAL A 70 -7.33 5.18 -6.06
N LEU A 71 -7.77 3.93 -6.11
CA LEU A 71 -9.19 3.62 -6.25
C LEU A 71 -10.01 4.13 -5.06
N LEU A 72 -9.47 4.08 -3.83
CA LEU A 72 -10.09 4.69 -2.67
C LEU A 72 -10.21 6.21 -2.82
N PHE A 73 -9.17 6.90 -3.28
CA PHE A 73 -9.23 8.34 -3.53
C PHE A 73 -10.28 8.67 -4.59
N THR A 74 -10.26 7.96 -5.71
CA THR A 74 -11.20 8.12 -6.82
C THR A 74 -12.64 7.91 -6.36
N GLN A 75 -12.88 6.87 -5.57
CA GLN A 75 -14.21 6.57 -5.04
C GLN A 75 -14.75 7.69 -4.14
N HIS A 76 -13.91 8.24 -3.26
CA HIS A 76 -14.31 9.32 -2.38
C HIS A 76 -14.54 10.64 -3.13
N LEU A 77 -13.81 10.89 -4.22
CA LEU A 77 -13.99 12.07 -5.08
C LEU A 77 -15.24 11.95 -5.96
N ALA A 78 -15.38 10.82 -6.66
CA ALA A 78 -16.48 10.60 -7.59
C ALA A 78 -17.81 10.35 -6.87
N GLY A 79 -17.78 9.67 -5.72
CA GLY A 79 -18.98 9.20 -5.03
C GLY A 79 -19.67 8.06 -5.79
N GLY A 80 -20.89 7.75 -5.38
CA GLY A 80 -21.71 6.73 -6.04
C GLY A 80 -21.94 5.48 -5.20
N PRO A 81 -22.94 4.66 -5.58
CA PRO A 81 -23.40 3.51 -4.78
C PRO A 81 -22.43 2.30 -4.83
N TRP A 82 -21.50 2.25 -5.80
CA TRP A 82 -20.55 1.16 -5.97
C TRP A 82 -19.42 1.16 -4.92
N GLY A 83 -19.09 2.35 -4.38
CA GLY A 83 -17.98 2.54 -3.46
C GLY A 83 -18.03 1.68 -2.21
N PRO A 84 -19.13 1.64 -1.45
CA PRO A 84 -19.23 0.85 -0.22
C PRO A 84 -19.04 -0.66 -0.42
N MET A 85 -19.31 -1.18 -1.61
CA MET A 85 -19.15 -2.61 -1.92
C MET A 85 -17.70 -3.04 -2.01
N ILE A 86 -16.83 -2.17 -2.54
CA ILE A 86 -15.41 -2.49 -2.78
C ILE A 86 -14.45 -1.79 -1.80
N ALA A 87 -14.96 -0.86 -0.98
CA ALA A 87 -14.13 -0.08 -0.06
C ALA A 87 -13.32 -0.96 0.90
N ARG A 88 -13.93 -1.98 1.50
CA ARG A 88 -13.26 -2.86 2.48
C ARG A 88 -12.09 -3.66 1.92
N PRO A 89 -12.22 -4.37 0.77
CA PRO A 89 -11.07 -5.00 0.12
C PRO A 89 -9.97 -4.00 -0.23
N LEU A 90 -10.33 -2.81 -0.78
CA LEU A 90 -9.35 -1.79 -1.13
C LEU A 90 -8.62 -1.21 0.09
N GLU A 91 -9.33 -0.93 1.19
CA GLU A 91 -8.73 -0.51 2.45
C GLU A 91 -7.74 -1.56 2.99
N SER A 92 -8.11 -2.84 2.91
CA SER A 92 -7.24 -3.93 3.34
C SER A 92 -5.97 -4.01 2.50
N ALA A 93 -6.08 -3.88 1.17
CA ALA A 93 -4.94 -3.86 0.27
C ALA A 93 -4.06 -2.60 0.47
N ALA A 94 -4.66 -1.42 0.64
CA ALA A 94 -3.94 -0.18 0.89
C ALA A 94 -3.16 -0.20 2.22
N THR A 95 -3.67 -0.89 3.25
CA THR A 95 -2.96 -1.03 4.53
C THR A 95 -1.74 -1.94 4.49
N LEU A 96 -1.42 -2.57 3.36
CA LEU A 96 -0.16 -3.28 3.16
C LEU A 96 1.02 -2.35 2.82
N VAL A 97 0.78 -1.07 2.55
CA VAL A 97 1.86 -0.10 2.21
C VAL A 97 2.98 -0.05 3.26
N PRO A 98 2.75 -0.04 4.58
CA PRO A 98 3.83 -0.12 5.57
C PRO A 98 4.65 -1.41 5.47
N LEU A 99 4.01 -2.53 5.13
CA LEU A 99 4.72 -3.79 4.88
C LEU A 99 5.57 -3.68 3.62
N MET A 100 5.07 -3.02 2.57
CA MET A 100 5.87 -2.75 1.37
C MET A 100 7.09 -1.87 1.66
N ALA A 101 6.98 -0.90 2.58
CA ALA A 101 8.13 -0.12 3.03
C ALA A 101 9.22 -1.00 3.68
N LEU A 102 8.84 -1.99 4.48
CA LEU A 102 9.77 -2.97 5.05
C LEU A 102 10.38 -3.87 3.96
N LEU A 103 9.56 -4.36 3.03
CA LEU A 103 9.99 -5.18 1.90
C LEU A 103 10.81 -4.40 0.86
N PHE A 104 10.91 -3.08 0.97
CA PHE A 104 11.80 -2.26 0.15
C PHE A 104 13.27 -2.36 0.58
N VAL A 105 13.55 -2.80 1.82
CA VAL A 105 14.91 -2.91 2.34
C VAL A 105 15.83 -3.79 1.46
N PRO A 106 15.44 -4.98 0.99
CA PRO A 106 16.24 -5.77 0.07
C PRO A 106 16.57 -5.04 -1.24
N VAL A 107 15.65 -4.20 -1.75
CA VAL A 107 15.90 -3.37 -2.95
C VAL A 107 17.03 -2.36 -2.67
N LEU A 108 17.06 -1.77 -1.47
CA LEU A 108 18.14 -0.87 -1.07
C LEU A 108 19.50 -1.60 -0.94
N ILE A 109 19.48 -2.83 -0.41
CA ILE A 109 20.69 -3.66 -0.29
C ILE A 109 21.23 -4.01 -1.68
N GLY A 110 20.34 -4.42 -2.59
CA GLY A 110 20.68 -4.77 -3.97
C GLY A 110 20.83 -3.58 -4.92
N ALA A 111 20.77 -2.34 -4.43
CA ALA A 111 20.72 -1.16 -5.28
C ALA A 111 21.95 -1.04 -6.22
N ARG A 112 23.12 -1.53 -5.81
CA ARG A 112 24.32 -1.54 -6.65
C ARG A 112 24.23 -2.48 -7.86
N GLU A 113 23.48 -3.57 -7.73
CA GLU A 113 23.25 -4.52 -8.81
C GLU A 113 22.05 -4.13 -9.68
N LEU A 114 21.08 -3.41 -9.08
CA LEU A 114 19.86 -2.99 -9.78
C LEU A 114 20.04 -1.73 -10.61
N TYR A 115 20.87 -0.78 -10.14
CA TYR A 115 20.91 0.57 -10.69
C TYR A 115 22.31 0.96 -11.15
N VAL A 116 22.49 1.08 -12.46
CA VAL A 116 23.77 1.45 -13.10
C VAL A 116 24.34 2.80 -12.67
N TRP A 117 23.48 3.74 -12.23
CA TRP A 117 23.91 5.06 -11.73
C TRP A 117 24.61 4.99 -10.37
N THR A 118 24.63 3.84 -9.70
CA THR A 118 25.38 3.62 -8.48
C THR A 118 26.83 3.23 -8.72
N ASP A 119 27.20 2.87 -9.96
CA ASP A 119 28.55 2.53 -10.35
C ASP A 119 29.31 3.80 -10.83
N PRO A 120 30.37 4.24 -10.11
CA PRO A 120 31.15 5.40 -10.47
C PRO A 120 31.84 5.28 -11.85
N ALA A 121 32.24 4.06 -12.25
CA ALA A 121 32.88 3.83 -13.53
C ALA A 121 31.87 4.03 -14.68
N TYR A 122 30.65 3.55 -14.51
CA TYR A 122 29.56 3.78 -15.47
C TYR A 122 29.22 5.27 -15.56
N VAL A 123 29.09 5.97 -14.45
CA VAL A 123 28.79 7.41 -14.40
C VAL A 123 29.87 8.24 -15.10
N ALA A 124 31.15 7.92 -14.89
CA ALA A 124 32.25 8.62 -15.54
C ALA A 124 32.27 8.48 -17.07
N GLY A 125 31.83 7.33 -17.59
CA GLY A 125 31.71 7.07 -19.03
C GLY A 125 30.47 7.66 -19.70
N HIS A 126 29.49 8.18 -18.93
CA HIS A 126 28.19 8.64 -19.44
C HIS A 126 27.86 10.07 -19.00
N PRO A 127 28.22 11.12 -19.78
CA PRO A 127 28.04 12.52 -19.41
C PRO A 127 26.59 12.90 -19.04
N THR A 128 25.59 12.27 -19.68
CA THR A 128 24.17 12.49 -19.39
C THR A 128 23.73 11.98 -18.02
N VAL A 129 24.36 10.92 -17.53
CA VAL A 129 24.12 10.38 -16.18
C VAL A 129 24.87 11.21 -15.16
N ALA A 130 26.13 11.58 -15.47
CA ALA A 130 26.95 12.44 -14.64
C ALA A 130 26.28 13.81 -14.37
N ALA A 131 25.67 14.41 -15.39
CA ALA A 131 24.93 15.67 -15.25
C ALA A 131 23.71 15.57 -14.29
N LYS A 132 23.21 14.37 -14.04
CA LYS A 132 22.08 14.11 -13.10
C LYS A 132 22.52 13.55 -11.75
N SER A 133 23.81 13.51 -11.45
CA SER A 133 24.37 12.91 -10.23
C SER A 133 23.87 13.58 -8.94
N GLU A 134 23.54 14.88 -8.97
CA GLU A 134 22.91 15.57 -7.83
C GLU A 134 21.54 14.97 -7.48
N TYR A 135 20.79 14.51 -8.46
CA TYR A 135 19.49 13.88 -8.29
C TYR A 135 19.59 12.34 -8.19
N LEU A 136 20.45 11.73 -9.00
CA LEU A 136 20.68 10.29 -9.08
C LEU A 136 21.80 9.88 -8.13
N ASN A 137 21.59 10.00 -6.83
CA ASN A 137 22.49 9.50 -5.81
C ASN A 137 21.71 8.73 -4.74
N MET A 138 22.42 7.86 -4.02
CA MET A 138 21.83 6.95 -3.06
C MET A 138 21.11 7.70 -1.93
N THR A 139 21.66 8.80 -1.46
CA THR A 139 21.07 9.59 -0.37
C THR A 139 19.70 10.14 -0.76
N TRP A 140 19.63 10.81 -1.92
CA TRP A 140 18.35 11.33 -2.43
C TRP A 140 17.35 10.24 -2.81
N PHE A 141 17.84 9.10 -3.29
CA PHE A 141 17.00 7.94 -3.58
C PHE A 141 16.31 7.44 -2.31
N VAL A 142 17.06 7.25 -1.21
CA VAL A 142 16.52 6.83 0.08
C VAL A 142 15.58 7.87 0.66
N ILE A 143 15.96 9.16 0.65
CA ILE A 143 15.10 10.24 1.17
C ILE A 143 13.75 10.25 0.43
N ARG A 144 13.75 10.20 -0.90
CA ARG A 144 12.51 10.14 -1.70
C ARG A 144 11.67 8.92 -1.35
N ALA A 145 12.29 7.75 -1.27
CA ALA A 145 11.58 6.52 -0.91
C ALA A 145 10.91 6.64 0.46
N VAL A 146 11.64 7.14 1.46
CA VAL A 146 11.09 7.36 2.82
C VAL A 146 9.91 8.34 2.78
N VAL A 147 10.05 9.47 2.08
CA VAL A 147 8.97 10.46 1.95
C VAL A 147 7.74 9.84 1.31
N TYR A 148 7.88 9.12 0.20
CA TYR A 148 6.75 8.46 -0.47
C TYR A 148 6.08 7.43 0.43
N PHE A 149 6.84 6.54 1.07
CA PHE A 149 6.26 5.54 1.96
C PHE A 149 5.58 6.16 3.18
N VAL A 150 6.11 7.25 3.74
CA VAL A 150 5.46 7.99 4.85
C VAL A 150 4.14 8.59 4.39
N VAL A 151 4.12 9.26 3.24
CA VAL A 151 2.92 9.89 2.68
C VAL A 151 1.85 8.84 2.38
N TRP A 152 2.19 7.77 1.66
CA TRP A 152 1.26 6.71 1.32
C TRP A 152 0.74 5.95 2.56
N THR A 153 1.62 5.69 3.53
CA THR A 153 1.21 5.05 4.80
C THR A 153 0.26 5.95 5.58
N ALA A 154 0.56 7.24 5.68
CA ALA A 154 -0.32 8.20 6.35
C ALA A 154 -1.70 8.24 5.69
N ALA A 155 -1.74 8.31 4.36
CA ALA A 155 -2.97 8.26 3.60
C ALA A 155 -3.79 6.98 3.89
N ALA A 156 -3.16 5.80 3.75
CA ALA A 156 -3.83 4.52 3.99
C ALA A 156 -4.40 4.42 5.41
N LEU A 157 -3.63 4.84 6.43
CA LEU A 157 -4.07 4.81 7.82
C LEU A 157 -5.19 5.81 8.12
N VAL A 158 -5.12 7.02 7.55
CA VAL A 158 -6.19 8.02 7.70
C VAL A 158 -7.50 7.49 7.13
N TYR A 159 -7.46 6.93 5.91
CA TYR A 159 -8.66 6.34 5.29
C TYR A 159 -9.23 5.22 6.14
N ARG A 160 -8.40 4.25 6.53
CA ARG A 160 -8.85 3.11 7.34
C ARG A 160 -9.47 3.56 8.67
N ARG A 161 -8.79 4.45 9.41
CA ARG A 161 -9.30 4.94 10.72
C ARG A 161 -10.62 5.68 10.56
N THR A 162 -10.75 6.50 9.53
CA THR A 162 -11.98 7.28 9.31
C THR A 162 -13.12 6.38 8.85
N SER A 163 -12.84 5.37 8.01
CA SER A 163 -13.82 4.39 7.58
C SER A 163 -14.35 3.55 8.76
N LEU A 164 -13.47 3.10 9.66
CA LEU A 164 -13.89 2.38 10.87
C LEU A 164 -14.75 3.24 11.78
N ARG A 165 -14.42 4.53 11.95
CA ARG A 165 -15.26 5.47 12.72
C ARG A 165 -16.63 5.70 12.09
N GLN A 166 -16.72 5.72 10.75
CA GLN A 166 -18.01 5.85 10.05
C GLN A 166 -18.94 4.67 10.32
N ASP A 167 -18.41 3.46 10.55
CA ASP A 167 -19.23 2.31 10.91
C ASP A 167 -19.80 2.39 12.34
N GLU A 168 -19.03 3.00 13.25
CA GLU A 168 -19.44 3.17 14.65
C GLU A 168 -20.44 4.33 14.82
N GLU A 169 -20.30 5.39 14.01
CA GLU A 169 -21.14 6.58 14.07
C GLU A 169 -22.32 6.49 13.08
N GLN A 170 -23.55 6.70 13.61
CA GLN A 170 -24.78 6.72 12.81
C GLN A 170 -25.30 8.16 12.61
N GLY A 171 -25.90 8.45 11.45
CA GLY A 171 -26.59 9.71 11.20
C GLY A 171 -25.70 10.88 10.76
N LYS A 172 -25.90 12.09 11.35
CA LYS A 172 -25.25 13.33 10.90
C LYS A 172 -23.71 13.31 11.04
N ALA A 173 -23.17 12.63 12.03
CA ALA A 173 -21.74 12.52 12.25
C ALA A 173 -21.04 11.72 11.13
N ALA A 174 -21.65 10.63 10.69
CA ALA A 174 -21.14 9.85 9.54
C ALA A 174 -21.09 10.69 8.24
N GLY A 175 -22.06 11.60 8.02
CA GLY A 175 -22.08 12.51 6.88
C GLY A 175 -20.93 13.53 6.91
N THR A 176 -20.58 14.06 8.08
CA THR A 176 -19.44 15.00 8.22
C THR A 176 -18.10 14.30 8.01
N LEU A 177 -17.95 13.07 8.43
CA LEU A 177 -16.76 12.25 8.16
C LEU A 177 -16.61 11.95 6.67
N ALA A 178 -17.69 11.62 5.98
CA ALA A 178 -17.69 11.42 4.53
C ALA A 178 -17.24 12.68 3.77
N MET A 179 -17.72 13.87 4.17
CA MET A 179 -17.27 15.12 3.58
C MET A 179 -15.79 15.41 3.86
N ARG A 180 -15.29 15.12 5.05
CA ARG A 180 -13.86 15.25 5.37
C ARG A 180 -13.01 14.31 4.50
N LEU A 181 -13.38 13.06 4.34
CA LEU A 181 -12.68 12.12 3.45
C LEU A 181 -12.65 12.63 2.01
N ARG A 182 -13.74 13.21 1.54
CA ARG A 182 -13.83 13.76 0.19
C ARG A 182 -12.91 14.97 -0.01
N SER A 183 -12.86 15.92 0.95
CA SER A 183 -11.96 17.07 0.87
C SER A 183 -10.48 16.68 0.97
N VAL A 184 -10.16 15.68 1.80
CA VAL A 184 -8.80 15.17 1.98
C VAL A 184 -8.38 14.29 0.79
N ALA A 185 -9.32 13.59 0.13
CA ALA A 185 -9.02 12.75 -1.04
C ALA A 185 -8.39 13.53 -2.19
N GLY A 186 -8.88 14.75 -2.47
CA GLY A 186 -8.30 15.62 -3.49
C GLY A 186 -6.86 15.99 -3.19
N MET A 187 -6.56 16.33 -1.93
CA MET A 187 -5.21 16.67 -1.50
C MET A 187 -4.26 15.45 -1.63
N TRP A 188 -4.68 14.27 -1.15
CA TRP A 188 -3.87 13.06 -1.26
C TRP A 188 -3.63 12.62 -2.70
N PHE A 189 -4.60 12.85 -3.58
CA PHE A 189 -4.47 12.53 -5.00
C PHE A 189 -3.38 13.35 -5.70
N VAL A 190 -3.16 14.61 -5.28
CA VAL A 190 -2.08 15.48 -5.80
C VAL A 190 -0.71 15.01 -5.34
N PHE A 191 -0.61 14.47 -4.12
CA PHE A 191 0.67 14.00 -3.54
C PHE A 191 1.00 12.54 -3.87
N TYR A 192 0.12 11.84 -4.57
CA TYR A 192 0.33 10.47 -5.02
C TYR A 192 1.19 10.41 -6.27
#